data_1e44ffa1e13dd82f337854d9e0bcc053
#
_entry.id   1e44ffa1e13dd82f337854d9e0bcc053
#
_cell.length_a   1.000
_cell.length_b   1.000
_cell.length_c   1.000
_cell.angle_alpha   90.00
_cell.angle_beta   90.00
_cell.angle_gamma   90.00
#
_symmetry.space_group_name_H-M   'P 1'
#
loop_
_entity.id
_entity.type
_entity.pdbx_description
1 polymer ?
#
loop_
_entity_poly.entity_id
_entity_poly.type
_entity_poly.pdbx_seq_one_letter_code
_entity_poly.pdbx_strand_id
1 'polypeptide(L)'
;MAQSKLKIKKEVGVLYIEPKQLKDYWTLVEFMLREGLKYDGDPMSITDLKEGILLGHLQLFVMFGSDDGEKHKVFGTFVTRITTLPNYKQVEVILLKGEKRHLWQDEAAEMIEHLAIQNDAKKIAVHAR
;
A
#
# COMPACT_ATOMS: atom_id res chain seq x y z
N MET A 1 12.95 -31.96 -12.24
CA MET A 1 13.91 -30.87 -12.45
C MET A 1 14.13 -30.09 -11.19
N ALA A 2 15.36 -29.81 -10.93
CA ALA A 2 15.71 -29.04 -9.76
C ALA A 2 15.04 -27.67 -9.76
N GLN A 3 14.87 -27.11 -10.94
CA GLN A 3 14.25 -25.81 -11.04
C GLN A 3 12.82 -25.79 -10.52
N SER A 4 12.09 -26.89 -10.66
CA SER A 4 10.73 -26.85 -10.19
C SER A 4 10.66 -26.64 -8.70
N LYS A 5 11.62 -27.15 -7.96
CA LYS A 5 11.67 -26.91 -6.54
C LYS A 5 11.95 -25.45 -6.24
N LEU A 6 12.81 -24.88 -7.04
CA LEU A 6 13.14 -23.47 -6.86
C LEU A 6 11.97 -22.56 -7.20
N LYS A 7 10.99 -23.10 -7.87
CA LYS A 7 9.80 -22.32 -8.22
C LYS A 7 8.78 -22.24 -7.11
N ILE A 8 8.96 -23.04 -6.08
CA ILE A 8 8.10 -22.89 -4.91
C ILE A 8 8.65 -21.71 -4.17
N LYS A 9 8.25 -20.58 -4.60
CA LYS A 9 8.67 -19.35 -3.98
C LYS A 9 7.47 -18.47 -3.84
N LYS A 10 7.64 -17.49 -3.01
CA LYS A 10 6.57 -16.54 -2.75
C LYS A 10 6.22 -15.80 -4.02
N GLU A 11 4.95 -15.66 -4.20
CA GLU A 11 4.40 -14.81 -5.22
C GLU A 11 3.74 -13.66 -4.51
N VAL A 12 4.28 -12.47 -4.71
CA VAL A 12 3.78 -11.29 -4.02
C VAL A 12 3.60 -10.18 -5.05
N GLY A 13 2.47 -9.51 -4.96
CA GLY A 13 2.20 -8.38 -5.81
C GLY A 13 1.65 -7.21 -5.02
N VAL A 14 1.69 -6.05 -5.64
CA VAL A 14 1.09 -4.85 -5.08
C VAL A 14 0.07 -4.36 -6.09
N LEU A 15 -1.14 -4.12 -5.62
CA LEU A 15 -2.23 -3.70 -6.47
C LEU A 15 -2.71 -2.33 -6.05
N TYR A 16 -2.77 -1.41 -7.01
CA TYR A 16 -3.39 -0.11 -6.78
C TYR A 16 -4.91 -0.29 -6.87
N ILE A 17 -5.62 0.21 -5.88
CA ILE A 17 -7.08 0.13 -5.83
C ILE A 17 -7.64 1.46 -6.30
N GLU A 18 -8.24 1.47 -7.49
CA GLU A 18 -8.88 2.68 -8.00
C GLU A 18 -10.07 3.06 -7.13
N PRO A 19 -10.42 4.35 -7.04
CA PRO A 19 -11.54 4.76 -6.22
C PRO A 19 -12.83 3.99 -6.50
N LYS A 20 -13.11 3.70 -7.76
CA LYS A 20 -14.33 2.98 -8.12
C LYS A 20 -14.33 1.53 -7.67
N GLN A 21 -13.15 0.98 -7.36
CA GLN A 21 -13.01 -0.39 -6.89
C GLN A 21 -13.05 -0.50 -5.37
N LEU A 22 -13.02 0.62 -4.69
CA LEU A 22 -12.87 0.62 -3.24
C LEU A 22 -13.94 -0.23 -2.55
N LYS A 23 -15.16 -0.17 -3.02
CA LYS A 23 -16.25 -0.94 -2.41
C LYS A 23 -16.00 -2.43 -2.42
N ASP A 24 -15.26 -2.92 -3.42
CA ASP A 24 -14.97 -4.35 -3.54
C ASP A 24 -13.84 -4.80 -2.62
N TYR A 25 -12.99 -3.85 -2.21
CA TYR A 25 -11.81 -4.17 -1.40
C TYR A 25 -11.91 -3.68 0.04
N TRP A 26 -12.88 -2.82 0.32
CA TRP A 26 -12.96 -2.17 1.63
C TRP A 26 -13.02 -3.16 2.79
N THR A 27 -13.82 -4.20 2.64
CA THR A 27 -13.95 -5.20 3.70
C THR A 27 -12.62 -5.87 4.03
N LEU A 28 -11.77 -6.05 3.00
CA LEU A 28 -10.48 -6.70 3.18
C LEU A 28 -9.47 -5.82 3.90
N VAL A 29 -9.56 -4.52 3.72
CA VAL A 29 -8.51 -3.62 4.22
C VAL A 29 -8.93 -2.81 5.43
N GLU A 30 -10.23 -2.67 5.67
CA GLU A 30 -10.73 -1.78 6.71
C GLU A 30 -10.09 -2.05 8.08
N PHE A 31 -10.00 -3.30 8.47
CA PHE A 31 -9.44 -3.65 9.78
C PHE A 31 -7.98 -3.18 9.87
N MET A 32 -7.20 -3.44 8.84
CA MET A 32 -5.79 -3.05 8.84
C MET A 32 -5.64 -1.53 8.84
N LEU A 33 -6.49 -0.84 8.11
CA LEU A 33 -6.43 0.61 8.08
C LEU A 33 -6.79 1.20 9.44
N ARG A 34 -7.79 0.64 10.11
CA ARG A 34 -8.14 1.09 11.45
C ARG A 34 -7.01 0.83 12.44
N GLU A 35 -6.35 -0.32 12.32
CA GLU A 35 -5.22 -0.63 13.19
C GLU A 35 -4.07 0.35 12.96
N GLY A 36 -3.79 0.67 11.70
CA GLY A 36 -2.73 1.63 11.38
C GLY A 36 -2.99 3.00 11.95
N LEU A 37 -4.24 3.45 11.88
CA LEU A 37 -4.60 4.77 12.40
C LEU A 37 -4.45 4.89 13.90
N LYS A 38 -4.57 3.78 14.63
CA LYS A 38 -4.43 3.80 16.09
C LYS A 38 -3.06 4.25 16.55
N TYR A 39 -2.04 3.95 15.78
CA TYR A 39 -0.66 4.22 16.19
C TYR A 39 -0.14 5.55 15.70
N ASP A 40 -0.93 6.26 14.93
CA ASP A 40 -0.43 7.42 14.22
C ASP A 40 -0.55 8.71 14.97
N GLY A 41 -1.39 8.77 15.96
CA GLY A 41 -1.65 10.03 16.65
C GLY A 41 -2.22 11.08 15.70
N ASP A 42 -2.52 10.71 14.50
CA ASP A 42 -3.04 11.59 13.48
C ASP A 42 -4.54 11.78 13.74
N PRO A 43 -5.06 13.00 13.61
CA PRO A 43 -6.49 13.22 13.77
C PRO A 43 -7.35 12.59 12.67
N MET A 44 -6.73 12.02 11.64
CA MET A 44 -7.49 11.42 10.55
C MET A 44 -8.28 10.21 11.02
N SER A 45 -9.57 10.21 10.74
CA SER A 45 -10.45 9.09 11.07
C SER A 45 -10.50 8.12 9.90
N ILE A 46 -11.07 6.94 10.15
CA ILE A 46 -11.26 5.96 9.07
C ILE A 46 -12.21 6.52 8.00
N THR A 47 -13.16 7.36 8.41
CA THR A 47 -14.07 8.01 7.47
C THR A 47 -13.31 9.00 6.60
N ASP A 48 -12.42 9.79 7.18
CA ASP A 48 -11.59 10.75 6.43
C ASP A 48 -10.71 10.01 5.44
N LEU A 49 -10.13 8.90 5.86
CA LEU A 49 -9.26 8.10 5.02
C LEU A 49 -10.04 7.56 3.81
N LYS A 50 -11.20 6.99 4.08
CA LYS A 50 -12.04 6.43 3.02
C LYS A 50 -12.46 7.51 2.04
N GLU A 51 -12.86 8.66 2.56
CA GLU A 51 -13.28 9.77 1.72
C GLU A 51 -12.13 10.26 0.84
N GLY A 52 -10.94 10.38 1.43
CA GLY A 52 -9.77 10.80 0.67
C GLY A 52 -9.44 9.84 -0.47
N ILE A 53 -9.61 8.54 -0.23
CA ILE A 53 -9.39 7.54 -1.26
C ILE A 53 -10.45 7.66 -2.36
N LEU A 54 -11.71 7.80 -1.98
CA LEU A 54 -12.80 7.91 -2.94
C LEU A 54 -12.67 9.16 -3.80
N LEU A 55 -12.18 10.25 -3.23
CA LEU A 55 -12.01 11.50 -3.97
C LEU A 55 -10.70 11.56 -4.77
N GLY A 56 -9.86 10.56 -4.63
CA GLY A 56 -8.60 10.51 -5.36
C GLY A 56 -7.48 11.32 -4.72
N HIS A 57 -7.68 11.85 -3.53
CA HIS A 57 -6.65 12.60 -2.80
C HIS A 57 -5.63 11.69 -2.17
N LEU A 58 -6.01 10.44 -1.91
CA LEU A 58 -5.16 9.43 -1.34
C LEU A 58 -5.16 8.22 -2.26
N GLN A 59 -4.06 7.49 -2.28
CA GLN A 59 -3.93 6.29 -3.10
C GLN A 59 -3.86 5.08 -2.18
N LEU A 60 -4.68 4.09 -2.46
CA LEU A 60 -4.74 2.86 -1.68
C LEU A 60 -4.09 1.73 -2.45
N PHE A 61 -3.22 1.00 -1.77
CA PHE A 61 -2.55 -0.17 -2.34
C PHE A 61 -2.73 -1.36 -1.42
N VAL A 62 -2.79 -2.53 -2.01
CA VAL A 62 -2.92 -3.79 -1.28
C VAL A 62 -1.76 -4.69 -1.66
N MET A 63 -1.10 -5.26 -0.67
CA MET A 63 -0.08 -6.28 -0.88
C MET A 63 -0.75 -7.64 -0.74
N PHE A 64 -0.60 -8.47 -1.75
CA PHE A 64 -1.24 -9.78 -1.77
C PHE A 64 -0.28 -10.80 -2.32
N GLY A 65 -0.59 -12.07 -2.06
CA GLY A 65 0.22 -13.14 -2.63
C GLY A 65 0.17 -14.40 -1.81
N SER A 66 1.16 -15.25 -2.04
CA SER A 66 1.28 -16.53 -1.37
C SER A 66 2.73 -16.71 -0.94
N ASP A 67 2.95 -17.23 0.25
CA ASP A 67 4.30 -17.45 0.73
C ASP A 67 4.77 -18.89 0.52
N ASP A 68 3.89 -19.77 0.11
CA ASP A 68 4.21 -21.18 -0.04
C ASP A 68 3.58 -21.82 -1.28
N GLY A 69 3.06 -21.02 -2.19
CA GLY A 69 2.42 -21.53 -3.39
C GLY A 69 0.97 -21.92 -3.19
N GLU A 70 0.44 -21.65 -2.02
CA GLU A 70 -0.95 -21.95 -1.73
C GLU A 70 -1.85 -20.77 -2.08
N LYS A 71 -2.98 -20.68 -1.38
CA LYS A 71 -3.96 -19.63 -1.61
C LYS A 71 -3.36 -18.25 -1.53
N HIS A 72 -3.77 -17.40 -2.43
CA HIS A 72 -3.43 -15.98 -2.33
C HIS A 72 -4.22 -15.34 -1.20
N LYS A 73 -3.58 -14.41 -0.54
CA LYS A 73 -4.20 -13.67 0.56
C LYS A 73 -3.63 -12.27 0.62
N VAL A 74 -4.30 -11.41 1.36
CA VAL A 74 -3.84 -10.04 1.56
C VAL A 74 -2.85 -10.03 2.72
N PHE A 75 -1.63 -9.60 2.44
CA PHE A 75 -0.61 -9.48 3.47
C PHE A 75 -0.65 -8.12 4.15
N GLY A 76 -1.10 -7.10 3.46
CA GLY A 76 -1.12 -5.77 4.04
C GLY A 76 -1.66 -4.74 3.09
N THR A 77 -1.58 -3.50 3.53
CA THR A 77 -2.06 -2.37 2.75
C THR A 77 -1.23 -1.13 3.09
N PHE A 78 -1.13 -0.22 2.16
CA PHE A 78 -0.56 1.08 2.45
C PHE A 78 -1.31 2.17 1.69
N VAL A 79 -1.22 3.37 2.23
CA VAL A 79 -1.88 4.54 1.66
C VAL A 79 -0.83 5.61 1.44
N THR A 80 -0.89 6.23 0.28
CA THR A 80 0.03 7.32 -0.06
C THR A 80 -0.74 8.60 -0.31
N ARG A 81 -0.03 9.70 -0.23
CA ARG A 81 -0.53 11.02 -0.56
C ARG A 81 0.53 11.72 -1.40
N ILE A 82 0.09 12.39 -2.46
CA ILE A 82 1.02 13.16 -3.28
C ILE A 82 0.85 14.61 -2.90
N THR A 83 1.93 15.21 -2.39
CA THR A 83 1.92 16.58 -1.90
C THR A 83 2.73 17.46 -2.83
N THR A 84 2.14 18.58 -3.25
CA THR A 84 2.83 19.56 -4.08
C THR A 84 3.37 20.65 -3.18
N LEU A 85 4.68 20.77 -3.15
CA LEU A 85 5.37 21.82 -2.41
C LEU A 85 5.84 22.89 -3.40
N PRO A 86 6.26 24.05 -2.90
CA PRO A 86 6.65 25.13 -3.83
C PRO A 86 7.70 24.73 -4.85
N ASN A 87 8.66 23.90 -4.46
CA ASN A 87 9.78 23.56 -5.34
C ASN A 87 9.75 22.15 -5.89
N TYR A 88 8.87 21.29 -5.40
CA TYR A 88 8.84 19.91 -5.84
C TYR A 88 7.56 19.23 -5.35
N LYS A 89 7.31 18.05 -5.89
CA LYS A 89 6.27 17.16 -5.39
C LYS A 89 6.92 16.06 -4.58
N GLN A 90 6.18 15.51 -3.63
CA GLN A 90 6.66 14.35 -2.91
C GLN A 90 5.53 13.34 -2.74
N VAL A 91 5.91 12.07 -2.69
CA VAL A 91 5.00 10.99 -2.34
C VAL A 91 5.20 10.68 -0.87
N GLU A 92 4.12 10.70 -0.11
CA GLU A 92 4.18 10.40 1.31
C GLU A 92 3.45 9.09 1.56
N VAL A 93 4.11 8.16 2.26
CA VAL A 93 3.44 6.96 2.75
C VAL A 93 2.90 7.32 4.11
N ILE A 94 1.59 7.49 4.21
CA ILE A 94 0.95 7.98 5.43
C ILE A 94 0.44 6.85 6.32
N LEU A 95 0.31 5.66 5.77
CA LEU A 95 -0.12 4.50 6.54
C LEU A 95 0.44 3.25 5.88
N LEU A 96 0.96 2.36 6.70
CA LEU A 96 1.47 1.08 6.23
C LEU A 96 1.18 0.05 7.31
N LYS A 97 0.49 -1.01 6.93
CA LYS A 97 0.13 -2.06 7.87
C LYS A 97 0.18 -3.40 7.15
N GLY A 98 0.79 -4.38 7.79
CA GLY A 98 0.83 -5.70 7.18
C GLY A 98 1.63 -6.69 7.99
N GLU A 99 1.53 -7.95 7.56
CA GLU A 99 2.23 -9.07 8.14
C GLU A 99 3.31 -9.54 7.18
N LYS A 100 4.29 -10.26 7.71
CA LYS A 100 5.32 -10.89 6.87
C LYS A 100 6.01 -9.91 5.94
N ARG A 101 6.45 -8.82 6.52
CA ARG A 101 7.06 -7.71 5.79
C ARG A 101 8.14 -8.16 4.82
N HIS A 102 8.92 -9.16 5.19
CA HIS A 102 10.01 -9.65 4.36
C HIS A 102 9.54 -10.17 3.00
N LEU A 103 8.24 -10.50 2.88
CA LEU A 103 7.71 -11.00 1.63
C LEU A 103 7.37 -9.89 0.64
N TRP A 104 7.01 -8.71 1.13
CA TRP A 104 6.44 -7.69 0.26
C TRP A 104 7.18 -6.34 0.29
N GLN A 105 8.15 -6.17 1.16
CA GLN A 105 8.75 -4.84 1.30
C GLN A 105 9.41 -4.33 0.02
N ASP A 106 10.05 -5.21 -0.74
CA ASP A 106 10.71 -4.78 -1.97
C ASP A 106 9.69 -4.40 -3.04
N GLU A 107 8.64 -5.17 -3.17
CA GLU A 107 7.59 -4.87 -4.13
C GLU A 107 6.86 -3.58 -3.78
N ALA A 108 6.62 -3.35 -2.50
CA ALA A 108 6.00 -2.10 -2.07
C ALA A 108 6.91 -0.92 -2.37
N ALA A 109 8.21 -1.05 -2.09
CA ALA A 109 9.16 0.02 -2.37
C ALA A 109 9.21 0.33 -3.86
N GLU A 110 9.23 -0.68 -4.70
CA GLU A 110 9.21 -0.49 -6.14
C GLU A 110 7.96 0.24 -6.61
N MET A 111 6.82 -0.12 -6.06
CA MET A 111 5.55 0.52 -6.43
C MET A 111 5.56 1.99 -6.01
N ILE A 112 6.08 2.30 -4.84
CA ILE A 112 6.16 3.68 -4.36
C ILE A 112 7.09 4.49 -5.26
N GLU A 113 8.23 3.92 -5.64
CA GLU A 113 9.15 4.58 -6.57
C GLU A 113 8.50 4.82 -7.92
N HIS A 114 7.76 3.83 -8.41
CA HIS A 114 7.05 3.95 -9.66
C HIS A 114 6.02 5.08 -9.61
N LEU A 115 5.29 5.15 -8.50
CA LEU A 115 4.31 6.21 -8.28
C LEU A 115 5.00 7.58 -8.29
N ALA A 116 6.16 7.68 -7.66
CA ALA A 116 6.91 8.93 -7.63
C ALA A 116 7.33 9.34 -9.03
N ILE A 117 7.84 8.40 -9.81
CA ILE A 117 8.25 8.69 -11.18
C ILE A 117 7.07 9.13 -12.03
N GLN A 118 5.95 8.42 -11.93
CA GLN A 118 4.76 8.75 -12.70
C GLN A 118 4.22 10.15 -12.38
N ASN A 119 4.44 10.61 -11.17
CA ASN A 119 3.92 11.90 -10.73
C ASN A 119 4.99 12.99 -10.72
N ASP A 120 6.17 12.69 -11.26
CA ASP A 120 7.27 13.62 -11.30
C ASP A 120 7.64 14.14 -9.91
N ALA A 121 7.53 13.26 -8.93
CA ALA A 121 7.88 13.60 -7.56
C ALA A 121 9.37 13.41 -7.34
N LYS A 122 9.96 14.29 -6.56
CA LYS A 122 11.40 14.27 -6.31
C LYS A 122 11.76 13.67 -4.98
N LYS A 123 10.79 13.47 -4.11
CA LYS A 123 11.03 12.91 -2.78
C LYS A 123 9.97 11.90 -2.42
N ILE A 124 10.40 10.95 -1.62
CA ILE A 124 9.49 9.97 -1.00
C ILE A 124 9.69 10.13 0.51
N ALA A 125 8.60 10.37 1.20
CA ALA A 125 8.62 10.49 2.66
C ALA A 125 7.78 9.39 3.26
N VAL A 126 8.24 8.79 4.35
CA VAL A 126 7.50 7.75 5.04
C VAL A 126 7.17 8.24 6.43
N HIS A 127 5.91 8.49 6.67
CA HIS A 127 5.40 8.93 7.96
C HIS A 127 4.64 7.83 8.68
N ALA A 128 4.49 6.67 8.03
CA ALA A 128 3.71 5.57 8.56
C ALA A 128 4.44 4.86 9.69
N ARG A 129 3.67 4.23 10.52
CA ARG A 129 4.17 3.45 11.64
C ARG A 129 3.90 1.97 11.45
#